data_7821607011c13e1a35596c3eee009444
#
_entry.id   7821607011c13e1a35596c3eee009444
#
_cell.length_a   1.000
_cell.length_b   1.000
_cell.length_c   1.000
_cell.angle_alpha   90.00
_cell.angle_beta   90.00
_cell.angle_gamma   90.00
#
_symmetry.space_group_name_H-M   'P 1'
#
loop_
_entity.id
_entity.type
_entity.pdbx_description
1 polymer ?
#
loop_
_entity_poly.entity_id
_entity_poly.type
_entity_poly.pdbx_seq_one_letter_code
_entity_poly.pdbx_strand_id
1 'polypeptide(L)'
;MSGAAPGPGFEQTVRLRDGTPVRIRAARSDDRERLQRFFDQLEPQTIYTRFFGWRKRLTDTELRQLDANDFEQRTILLATIGSDGDETVIGAGSYVVDAASGTPPREAEMAFTVEEDWQGRGLAGTLLRLLIGIARTHGLQVLTAEVLAGNAPMLAVFERCGLPLTRHASRGVIALRFDLRSAG
;
A
#
# COMPACT_ATOMS: atom_id res chain seq x y z
N MET A 1 -14.96 23.12 3.81
CA MET A 1 -13.83 23.12 4.76
C MET A 1 -12.67 22.41 4.10
N SER A 2 -11.67 23.18 3.69
CA SER A 2 -10.45 22.61 3.08
C SER A 2 -9.63 21.98 4.22
N GLY A 3 -9.81 20.69 4.45
CA GLY A 3 -8.90 19.94 5.31
C GLY A 3 -7.51 19.96 4.66
N ALA A 4 -6.45 20.14 5.45
CA ALA A 4 -5.09 20.02 4.96
C ALA A 4 -4.90 18.67 4.23
N ALA A 5 -4.13 18.67 3.14
CA ALA A 5 -3.80 17.45 2.42
C ALA A 5 -3.18 16.42 3.38
N PRO A 6 -3.51 15.11 3.27
CA PRO A 6 -2.88 14.08 4.08
C PRO A 6 -1.35 14.14 3.93
N GLY A 7 -0.65 14.01 5.04
CA GLY A 7 0.81 14.14 5.09
C GLY A 7 1.43 13.19 6.12
N PRO A 8 2.69 13.39 6.51
CA PRO A 8 3.41 12.51 7.44
C PRO A 8 2.75 12.32 8.81
N GLY A 9 1.83 13.21 9.19
CA GLY A 9 1.00 13.07 10.41
C GLY A 9 -0.31 12.32 10.19
N PHE A 10 -0.52 11.70 9.03
CA PHE A 10 -1.76 10.99 8.73
C PHE A 10 -1.99 9.83 9.70
N GLU A 11 -3.19 9.81 10.28
CA GLU A 11 -3.66 8.73 11.14
C GLU A 11 -5.18 8.64 11.08
N GLN A 12 -5.71 7.43 11.00
CA GLN A 12 -7.15 7.16 10.99
C GLN A 12 -7.44 5.77 11.57
N THR A 13 -8.43 5.66 12.44
CA THR A 13 -8.96 4.37 12.87
C THR A 13 -10.09 3.94 11.94
N VAL A 14 -10.00 2.73 11.43
CA VAL A 14 -11.01 2.11 10.56
C VAL A 14 -11.54 0.84 11.23
N ARG A 15 -12.72 0.38 10.82
CA ARG A 15 -13.24 -0.94 11.19
C ARG A 15 -13.18 -1.88 10.00
N LEU A 16 -12.61 -3.05 10.20
CA LEU A 16 -12.63 -4.13 9.22
C LEU A 16 -14.05 -4.71 9.09
N ARG A 17 -14.25 -5.63 8.15
CA ARG A 17 -15.55 -6.27 7.91
C ARG A 17 -16.11 -7.01 9.11
N ASP A 18 -15.24 -7.57 9.95
CA ASP A 18 -15.59 -8.27 11.19
C ASP A 18 -15.79 -7.32 12.40
N GLY A 19 -15.70 -6.01 12.18
CA GLY A 19 -15.82 -4.98 13.20
C GLY A 19 -14.53 -4.65 13.95
N THR A 20 -13.43 -5.38 13.71
CA THR A 20 -12.15 -5.14 14.38
C THR A 20 -11.63 -3.74 14.09
N PRO A 21 -11.32 -2.93 15.11
CA PRO A 21 -10.71 -1.62 14.90
C PRO A 21 -9.23 -1.78 14.53
N VAL A 22 -8.80 -1.09 13.50
CA VAL A 22 -7.43 -1.04 13.02
C VAL A 22 -7.02 0.42 12.86
N ARG A 23 -5.85 0.77 13.36
CA ARG A 23 -5.25 2.09 13.13
C ARG A 23 -4.47 2.05 11.82
N ILE A 24 -4.76 2.98 10.90
CA ILE A 24 -3.96 3.17 9.69
C ILE A 24 -3.29 4.52 9.81
N ARG A 25 -1.98 4.52 9.74
CA ARG A 25 -1.17 5.72 9.90
C ARG A 25 0.01 5.79 8.93
N ALA A 26 0.57 6.97 8.77
CA ALA A 26 1.84 7.14 8.07
C ALA A 26 2.94 6.32 8.75
N ALA A 27 3.77 5.66 7.94
CA ALA A 27 4.99 5.04 8.44
C ALA A 27 6.01 6.12 8.85
N ARG A 28 6.75 5.85 9.91
CA ARG A 28 7.74 6.74 10.52
C ARG A 28 9.14 6.09 10.50
N SER A 29 10.17 6.87 10.66
CA SER A 29 11.56 6.38 10.70
C SER A 29 11.82 5.38 11.85
N ASP A 30 11.08 5.49 12.95
CA ASP A 30 11.17 4.59 14.11
C ASP A 30 10.39 3.28 13.94
N ASP A 31 9.70 3.08 12.82
CA ASP A 31 9.00 1.83 12.51
C ASP A 31 9.90 0.72 11.94
N ARG A 32 11.21 0.94 11.79
CA ARG A 32 12.14 -0.03 11.17
C ARG A 32 12.06 -1.41 11.83
N GLU A 33 12.10 -1.46 13.17
CA GLU A 33 12.01 -2.72 13.90
C GLU A 33 10.62 -3.36 13.81
N ARG A 34 9.55 -2.55 13.80
CA ARG A 34 8.18 -3.03 13.63
C ARG A 34 7.97 -3.64 12.25
N LEU A 35 8.50 -3.00 11.20
CA LEU A 35 8.43 -3.52 9.84
C LEU A 35 9.28 -4.78 9.65
N GLN A 36 10.46 -4.86 10.28
CA GLN A 36 11.25 -6.09 10.23
C GLN A 36 10.51 -7.24 10.92
N ARG A 37 9.93 -7.01 12.10
CA ARG A 37 9.10 -8.02 12.79
C ARG A 37 7.88 -8.43 11.97
N PHE A 38 7.21 -7.49 11.34
CA PHE A 38 6.10 -7.76 10.43
C PHE A 38 6.55 -8.66 9.28
N PHE A 39 7.68 -8.34 8.64
CA PHE A 39 8.22 -9.15 7.56
C PHE A 39 8.58 -10.57 8.01
N ASP A 40 9.19 -10.71 9.21
CA ASP A 40 9.61 -12.00 9.77
C ASP A 40 8.42 -12.92 10.09
N GLN A 41 7.22 -12.36 10.28
CA GLN A 41 5.99 -13.11 10.54
C GLN A 41 5.27 -13.55 9.27
N LEU A 42 5.57 -12.94 8.11
CA LEU A 42 4.91 -13.27 6.84
C LEU A 42 5.23 -14.70 6.38
N GLU A 43 4.22 -15.38 5.88
CA GLU A 43 4.42 -16.66 5.21
C GLU A 43 5.26 -16.49 3.93
N PRO A 44 6.07 -17.52 3.56
CA PRO A 44 6.88 -17.48 2.35
C PRO A 44 6.11 -17.12 1.09
N GLN A 45 4.86 -17.59 0.97
CA GLN A 45 4.01 -17.31 -0.18
C GLN A 45 3.64 -15.82 -0.27
N THR A 46 3.34 -15.15 0.84
CA THR A 46 3.08 -13.70 0.87
C THR A 46 4.32 -12.92 0.48
N ILE A 47 5.49 -13.31 0.99
CA ILE A 47 6.77 -12.70 0.59
C ILE A 47 6.98 -12.84 -0.91
N TYR A 48 6.80 -14.05 -1.45
CA TYR A 48 6.99 -14.32 -2.88
C TYR A 48 6.03 -13.48 -3.74
N THR A 49 4.75 -13.40 -3.38
CA THR A 49 3.76 -12.64 -4.15
C THR A 49 4.00 -11.12 -4.09
N ARG A 50 4.59 -10.63 -3.00
CA ARG A 50 4.88 -9.20 -2.83
C ARG A 50 6.17 -8.76 -3.52
N PHE A 51 7.23 -9.59 -3.48
CA PHE A 51 8.56 -9.23 -3.95
C PHE A 51 8.98 -9.97 -5.23
N PHE A 52 8.11 -10.79 -5.78
CA PHE A 52 8.37 -11.66 -6.94
C PHE A 52 9.61 -12.56 -6.76
N GLY A 53 9.88 -12.93 -5.51
CA GLY A 53 11.02 -13.76 -5.14
C GLY A 53 11.09 -14.09 -3.66
N TRP A 54 11.92 -15.09 -3.35
CA TRP A 54 12.13 -15.51 -1.97
C TRP A 54 13.15 -14.63 -1.27
N ARG A 55 12.82 -14.16 -0.06
CA ARG A 55 13.66 -13.26 0.74
C ARG A 55 13.56 -13.64 2.22
N LYS A 56 14.64 -13.39 2.97
CA LYS A 56 14.68 -13.66 4.41
C LYS A 56 14.52 -12.41 5.28
N ARG A 57 14.69 -11.22 4.70
CA ARG A 57 14.58 -9.94 5.40
C ARG A 57 14.37 -8.79 4.45
N LEU A 58 13.89 -7.69 4.98
CA LEU A 58 13.92 -6.40 4.31
C LEU A 58 15.38 -5.90 4.22
N THR A 59 15.71 -5.24 3.13
CA THR A 59 17.03 -4.63 2.95
C THR A 59 17.11 -3.30 3.70
N ASP A 60 18.33 -2.87 4.06
CA ASP A 60 18.55 -1.55 4.66
C ASP A 60 18.05 -0.42 3.76
N THR A 61 18.12 -0.60 2.43
CA THR A 61 17.60 0.37 1.46
C THR A 61 16.09 0.50 1.56
N GLU A 62 15.36 -0.61 1.70
CA GLU A 62 13.91 -0.59 1.89
C GLU A 62 13.53 0.03 3.24
N LEU A 63 14.25 -0.28 4.30
CA LEU A 63 14.01 0.33 5.61
C LEU A 63 14.31 1.84 5.63
N ARG A 64 15.32 2.29 4.88
CA ARG A 64 15.59 3.74 4.73
C ARG A 64 14.50 4.49 3.96
N GLN A 65 13.66 3.78 3.21
CA GLN A 65 12.52 4.41 2.53
C GLN A 65 11.49 5.03 3.50
N LEU A 66 11.49 4.60 4.76
CA LEU A 66 10.65 5.21 5.80
C LEU A 66 11.02 6.67 6.06
N ASP A 67 12.31 7.00 5.94
CA ASP A 67 12.81 8.38 6.15
C ASP A 67 12.35 9.33 5.03
N ALA A 68 11.98 8.77 3.86
CA ALA A 68 11.50 9.48 2.68
C ALA A 68 9.97 9.41 2.50
N ASN A 69 9.22 9.11 3.57
CA ASN A 69 7.76 9.07 3.55
C ASN A 69 7.19 10.49 3.65
N ASP A 70 7.34 11.26 2.59
CA ASP A 70 7.01 12.69 2.49
C ASP A 70 5.59 12.96 1.99
N PHE A 71 4.87 11.95 1.52
CA PHE A 71 3.56 12.02 0.87
C PHE A 71 3.55 12.73 -0.49
N GLU A 72 4.66 13.30 -0.93
CA GLU A 72 4.80 13.93 -2.25
C GLU A 72 5.40 12.99 -3.29
N GLN A 73 6.53 12.35 -2.96
CA GLN A 73 7.21 11.39 -3.83
C GLN A 73 6.95 9.95 -3.39
N ARG A 74 6.62 9.76 -2.11
CA ARG A 74 6.37 8.46 -1.53
C ARG A 74 5.34 8.55 -0.42
N THR A 75 4.39 7.63 -0.43
CA THR A 75 3.44 7.42 0.67
C THR A 75 3.52 5.98 1.13
N ILE A 76 3.78 5.80 2.42
CA ILE A 76 3.76 4.48 3.08
C ILE A 76 2.79 4.56 4.24
N LEU A 77 1.77 3.72 4.22
CA LEU A 77 0.80 3.55 5.29
C LEU A 77 1.01 2.20 5.96
N LEU A 78 0.98 2.19 7.28
CA LEU A 78 0.96 0.99 8.11
C LEU A 78 -0.42 0.80 8.72
N ALA A 79 -0.91 -0.42 8.69
CA ALA A 79 -2.06 -0.85 9.44
C ALA A 79 -1.57 -1.54 10.72
N THR A 80 -2.01 -1.04 11.88
CA THR A 80 -1.53 -1.50 13.18
C THR A 80 -2.69 -1.84 14.10
N ILE A 81 -2.44 -2.75 15.03
CA ILE A 81 -3.26 -3.08 16.17
C ILE A 81 -2.45 -2.90 17.45
N GLY A 82 -3.12 -2.81 18.58
CA GLY A 82 -2.49 -2.52 19.87
C GLY A 82 -2.50 -1.03 20.20
N SER A 83 -1.82 -0.67 21.29
CA SER A 83 -1.71 0.72 21.78
C SER A 83 -0.31 1.29 21.55
N ASP A 84 -0.18 2.60 21.74
CA ASP A 84 1.09 3.31 21.62
C ASP A 84 2.19 2.64 22.48
N GLY A 85 3.30 2.31 21.83
CA GLY A 85 4.44 1.59 22.44
C GLY A 85 4.42 0.08 22.19
N ASP A 86 3.24 -0.54 22.00
CA ASP A 86 3.08 -1.98 21.74
C ASP A 86 2.27 -2.25 20.47
N GLU A 87 2.47 -1.42 19.46
CA GLU A 87 1.83 -1.58 18.16
C GLU A 87 2.41 -2.76 17.39
N THR A 88 1.52 -3.58 16.82
CA THR A 88 1.87 -4.63 15.88
C THR A 88 1.41 -4.25 14.48
N VAL A 89 2.31 -4.25 13.51
CA VAL A 89 1.98 -4.05 12.09
C VAL A 89 1.35 -5.33 11.55
N ILE A 90 0.19 -5.20 10.92
CA ILE A 90 -0.58 -6.30 10.32
C ILE A 90 -0.76 -6.14 8.82
N GLY A 91 -0.35 -5.00 8.29
CA GLY A 91 -0.39 -4.73 6.86
C GLY A 91 0.30 -3.42 6.52
N ALA A 92 0.69 -3.30 5.27
CA ALA A 92 1.29 -2.10 4.71
C ALA A 92 0.78 -1.87 3.29
N GLY A 93 0.61 -0.60 2.93
CA GLY A 93 0.33 -0.17 1.57
C GLY A 93 1.16 1.05 1.24
N SER A 94 1.63 1.14 0.02
CA SER A 94 2.48 2.26 -0.40
C SER A 94 2.28 2.61 -1.86
N TYR A 95 2.66 3.84 -2.22
CA TYR A 95 2.99 4.18 -3.60
C TYR A 95 4.29 4.98 -3.65
N VAL A 96 4.95 4.89 -4.80
CA VAL A 96 6.15 5.68 -5.14
C VAL A 96 5.92 6.36 -6.46
N VAL A 97 6.11 7.67 -6.51
CA VAL A 97 5.96 8.47 -7.73
C VAL A 97 7.11 8.14 -8.68
N ASP A 98 6.78 7.89 -9.93
CA ASP A 98 7.79 7.72 -10.97
C ASP A 98 8.48 9.05 -11.27
N ALA A 99 9.76 9.13 -10.96
CA ALA A 99 10.58 10.32 -11.20
C ALA A 99 10.69 10.67 -12.70
N ALA A 100 10.50 9.71 -13.60
CA ALA A 100 10.48 9.94 -15.05
C ALA A 100 9.19 10.62 -15.51
N SER A 101 8.11 10.58 -14.71
CA SER A 101 6.84 11.21 -15.01
C SER A 101 6.82 12.72 -14.64
N GLY A 102 7.90 13.45 -14.94
CA GLY A 102 8.00 14.89 -14.69
C GLY A 102 7.01 15.75 -15.49
N THR A 103 6.37 15.16 -16.51
CA THR A 103 5.27 15.74 -17.29
C THR A 103 4.00 14.92 -17.12
N PRO A 104 2.80 15.53 -17.14
CA PRO A 104 1.55 14.79 -17.04
C PRO A 104 1.45 13.66 -18.09
N PRO A 105 0.85 12.52 -17.71
CA PRO A 105 0.24 12.21 -16.43
C PRO A 105 1.23 11.84 -15.35
N ARG A 106 1.10 12.43 -14.13
CA ARG A 106 1.89 12.01 -12.96
C ARG A 106 1.44 10.63 -12.51
N GLU A 107 2.39 9.72 -12.46
CA GLU A 107 2.15 8.31 -12.15
C GLU A 107 2.87 7.87 -10.88
N ALA A 108 2.29 6.89 -10.19
CA ALA A 108 2.94 6.23 -9.05
C ALA A 108 2.64 4.73 -9.06
N GLU A 109 3.62 3.94 -8.63
CA GLU A 109 3.49 2.50 -8.47
C GLU A 109 3.06 2.15 -7.05
N MET A 110 2.00 1.33 -6.94
CA MET A 110 1.48 0.85 -5.66
C MET A 110 1.99 -0.54 -5.31
N ALA A 111 2.08 -0.79 -4.01
CA ALA A 111 2.34 -2.12 -3.47
C ALA A 111 1.64 -2.34 -2.13
N PHE A 112 1.23 -3.57 -1.86
CA PHE A 112 0.51 -3.96 -0.65
C PHE A 112 1.07 -5.26 -0.07
N THR A 113 1.02 -5.35 1.25
CA THR A 113 1.29 -6.59 1.98
C THR A 113 0.34 -6.66 3.17
N VAL A 114 -0.31 -7.79 3.37
CA VAL A 114 -1.18 -8.06 4.52
C VAL A 114 -0.77 -9.41 5.09
N GLU A 115 -0.54 -9.45 6.39
CA GLU A 115 -0.22 -10.67 7.13
C GLU A 115 -1.41 -11.65 7.04
N GLU A 116 -1.14 -12.95 6.99
CA GLU A 116 -2.07 -14.00 6.60
C GLU A 116 -3.34 -14.04 7.44
N ASP A 117 -3.23 -13.93 8.75
CA ASP A 117 -4.36 -13.94 9.68
C ASP A 117 -5.30 -12.73 9.49
N TRP A 118 -4.83 -11.69 8.79
CA TRP A 118 -5.57 -10.46 8.52
C TRP A 118 -6.09 -10.36 7.08
N GLN A 119 -5.76 -11.32 6.25
CA GLN A 119 -6.28 -11.41 4.88
C GLN A 119 -7.80 -11.74 4.89
N GLY A 120 -8.48 -11.42 3.80
CA GLY A 120 -9.92 -11.67 3.67
C GLY A 120 -10.84 -10.76 4.50
N ARG A 121 -10.30 -9.93 5.39
CA ARG A 121 -11.07 -9.03 6.27
C ARG A 121 -11.30 -7.63 5.69
N GLY A 122 -10.85 -7.36 4.45
CA GLY A 122 -11.04 -6.09 3.76
C GLY A 122 -9.91 -5.07 3.96
N LEU A 123 -8.83 -5.43 4.66
CA LEU A 123 -7.72 -4.51 4.97
C LEU A 123 -7.03 -3.96 3.71
N ALA A 124 -6.68 -4.83 2.74
CA ALA A 124 -6.05 -4.40 1.49
C ALA A 124 -6.93 -3.41 0.71
N GLY A 125 -8.24 -3.65 0.62
CA GLY A 125 -9.18 -2.74 -0.03
C GLY A 125 -9.30 -1.40 0.70
N THR A 126 -9.18 -1.40 2.03
CA THR A 126 -9.18 -0.16 2.82
C THR A 126 -7.91 0.65 2.60
N LEU A 127 -6.74 0.01 2.63
CA LEU A 127 -5.46 0.65 2.30
C LEU A 127 -5.48 1.22 0.88
N LEU A 128 -6.01 0.47 -0.09
CA LEU A 128 -6.13 0.92 -1.48
C LEU A 128 -6.99 2.19 -1.60
N ARG A 129 -8.17 2.24 -0.98
CA ARG A 129 -9.03 3.42 -1.00
C ARG A 129 -8.35 4.65 -0.38
N LEU A 130 -7.63 4.47 0.72
CA LEU A 130 -6.89 5.56 1.36
C LEU A 130 -5.76 6.07 0.47
N LEU A 131 -4.97 5.17 -0.13
CA LEU A 131 -3.89 5.56 -1.05
C LEU A 131 -4.43 6.27 -2.30
N ILE A 132 -5.55 5.82 -2.86
CA ILE A 132 -6.22 6.50 -3.98
C ILE A 132 -6.62 7.93 -3.57
N GLY A 133 -7.23 8.10 -2.40
CA GLY A 133 -7.63 9.42 -1.89
C GLY A 133 -6.43 10.34 -1.69
N ILE A 134 -5.36 9.84 -1.08
CA ILE A 134 -4.11 10.57 -0.88
C ILE A 134 -3.48 10.95 -2.22
N ALA A 135 -3.36 9.99 -3.14
CA ALA A 135 -2.79 10.20 -4.46
C ALA A 135 -3.53 11.30 -5.24
N ARG A 136 -4.86 11.29 -5.23
CA ARG A 136 -5.69 12.35 -5.84
C ARG A 136 -5.42 13.73 -5.23
N THR A 137 -5.34 13.80 -3.90
CA THR A 137 -5.08 15.06 -3.19
C THR A 137 -3.71 15.64 -3.55
N HIS A 138 -2.73 14.78 -3.81
CA HIS A 138 -1.39 15.17 -4.25
C HIS A 138 -1.23 15.29 -5.78
N GLY A 139 -2.34 15.28 -6.52
CA GLY A 139 -2.36 15.55 -7.96
C GLY A 139 -1.81 14.42 -8.83
N LEU A 140 -1.76 13.18 -8.32
CA LEU A 140 -1.48 12.01 -9.13
C LEU A 140 -2.67 11.72 -10.04
N GLN A 141 -2.40 11.31 -11.26
CA GLN A 141 -3.41 11.04 -12.29
C GLN A 141 -3.54 9.56 -12.59
N VAL A 142 -2.50 8.81 -12.30
CA VAL A 142 -2.42 7.37 -12.57
C VAL A 142 -1.76 6.65 -11.40
N LEU A 143 -2.32 5.52 -11.02
CA LEU A 143 -1.65 4.53 -10.19
C LEU A 143 -1.40 3.27 -11.01
N THR A 144 -0.26 2.64 -10.79
CA THR A 144 0.09 1.35 -11.40
C THR A 144 0.35 0.32 -10.30
N ALA A 145 0.21 -0.95 -10.65
CA ALA A 145 0.59 -2.06 -9.79
C ALA A 145 0.98 -3.26 -10.62
N GLU A 146 1.91 -4.06 -10.12
CA GLU A 146 2.23 -5.37 -10.69
C GLU A 146 1.76 -6.46 -9.73
N VAL A 147 1.10 -7.49 -10.28
CA VAL A 147 0.53 -8.60 -9.51
C VAL A 147 0.84 -9.91 -10.22
N LEU A 148 1.27 -10.92 -9.49
CA LEU A 148 1.36 -12.27 -10.05
C LEU A 148 -0.01 -12.75 -10.52
N ALA A 149 -0.09 -13.35 -11.70
CA ALA A 149 -1.34 -13.85 -12.28
C ALA A 149 -2.07 -14.86 -11.37
N GLY A 150 -1.33 -15.59 -10.53
CA GLY A 150 -1.88 -16.51 -9.54
C GLY A 150 -2.41 -15.84 -8.26
N ASN A 151 -2.19 -14.53 -8.06
CA ASN A 151 -2.68 -13.81 -6.87
C ASN A 151 -4.12 -13.30 -7.08
N ALA A 152 -5.05 -14.25 -7.25
CA ALA A 152 -6.46 -13.93 -7.48
C ALA A 152 -7.09 -13.06 -6.36
N PRO A 153 -6.77 -13.22 -5.06
CA PRO A 153 -7.31 -12.35 -4.02
C PRO A 153 -6.94 -10.88 -4.23
N MET A 154 -5.68 -10.58 -4.58
CA MET A 154 -5.24 -9.20 -4.79
C MET A 154 -5.83 -8.60 -6.08
N LEU A 155 -5.91 -9.39 -7.15
CA LEU A 155 -6.58 -8.96 -8.38
C LEU A 155 -8.04 -8.58 -8.11
N ALA A 156 -8.77 -9.37 -7.32
CA ALA A 156 -10.15 -9.06 -6.93
C ALA A 156 -10.26 -7.78 -6.08
N VAL A 157 -9.27 -7.44 -5.27
CA VAL A 157 -9.23 -6.16 -4.53
C VAL A 157 -9.13 -4.99 -5.51
N PHE A 158 -8.24 -5.09 -6.48
CA PHE A 158 -8.05 -4.05 -7.48
C PHE A 158 -9.27 -3.87 -8.40
N GLU A 159 -9.89 -4.96 -8.82
CA GLU A 159 -11.10 -4.91 -9.67
C GLU A 159 -12.29 -4.24 -8.99
N ARG A 160 -12.38 -4.37 -7.67
CA ARG A 160 -13.47 -3.78 -6.88
C ARG A 160 -13.23 -2.33 -6.45
N CYS A 161 -12.12 -1.72 -6.83
CA CYS A 161 -11.82 -0.34 -6.40
C CYS A 161 -12.71 0.71 -7.06
N GLY A 162 -13.44 0.36 -8.13
CA GLY A 162 -14.37 1.24 -8.85
C GLY A 162 -13.71 2.22 -9.82
N LEU A 163 -12.40 2.14 -10.02
CA LEU A 163 -11.68 2.97 -10.99
C LEU A 163 -11.59 2.29 -12.37
N PRO A 164 -11.56 3.08 -13.47
CA PRO A 164 -11.17 2.57 -14.76
C PRO A 164 -9.81 1.90 -14.70
N LEU A 165 -9.75 0.65 -15.14
CA LEU A 165 -8.60 -0.23 -15.02
C LEU A 165 -8.24 -0.82 -16.37
N THR A 166 -6.98 -0.66 -16.79
CA THR A 166 -6.40 -1.44 -17.89
C THR A 166 -5.44 -2.47 -17.36
N ARG A 167 -5.33 -3.62 -18.04
CA ARG A 167 -4.42 -4.70 -17.68
C ARG A 167 -3.62 -5.18 -18.86
N HIS A 168 -2.37 -5.51 -18.57
CA HIS A 168 -1.47 -6.15 -19.51
C HIS A 168 -0.82 -7.36 -18.84
N ALA A 169 -1.06 -8.55 -19.38
CA ALA A 169 -0.47 -9.78 -18.85
C ALA A 169 0.79 -10.12 -19.65
N SER A 170 1.89 -10.37 -18.96
CA SER A 170 3.16 -10.80 -19.55
C SER A 170 3.95 -11.66 -18.56
N ARG A 171 4.44 -12.81 -19.02
CA ARG A 171 5.35 -13.68 -18.25
C ARG A 171 4.87 -14.02 -16.82
N GLY A 172 3.56 -14.24 -16.63
CA GLY A 172 2.99 -14.58 -15.32
C GLY A 172 2.76 -13.39 -14.39
N VAL A 173 3.02 -12.17 -14.85
CA VAL A 173 2.72 -10.92 -14.14
C VAL A 173 1.61 -10.17 -14.87
N ILE A 174 0.72 -9.56 -14.11
CA ILE A 174 -0.33 -8.67 -14.60
C ILE A 174 0.02 -7.26 -14.17
N ALA A 175 0.37 -6.41 -15.14
CA ALA A 175 0.52 -4.99 -14.94
C ALA A 175 -0.86 -4.32 -15.01
N LEU A 176 -1.19 -3.55 -13.98
CA LEU A 176 -2.44 -2.83 -13.81
C LEU A 176 -2.19 -1.33 -13.87
N ARG A 177 -3.12 -0.59 -14.51
CA ARG A 177 -3.07 0.86 -14.61
C ARG A 177 -4.45 1.44 -14.33
N PHE A 178 -4.53 2.31 -13.34
CA PHE A 178 -5.75 2.93 -12.83
C PHE A 178 -5.77 4.41 -13.18
N ASP A 179 -6.83 4.88 -13.81
CA ASP A 179 -7.04 6.31 -14.07
C ASP A 179 -7.74 6.97 -12.88
N LEU A 180 -7.03 7.89 -12.21
CA LEU A 180 -7.54 8.62 -11.04
C LEU A 180 -8.41 9.83 -11.39
N ARG A 181 -8.39 10.28 -12.67
CA ARG A 181 -9.12 11.47 -13.14
C ARG A 181 -10.61 11.22 -13.24
N SER A 182 -11.00 9.98 -13.45
CA SER A 182 -12.41 9.60 -13.51
C SER A 182 -13.01 9.63 -12.10
N ALA A 183 -14.11 10.33 -11.93
CA ALA A 183 -14.92 10.21 -10.72
C ALA A 183 -15.50 8.80 -10.68
N GLY A 184 -15.24 8.07 -9.60
CA GLY A 184 -15.90 6.81 -9.30
C GLY A 184 -17.31 7.07 -8.77
#